data_333ac16084caf5ef3712c900be7ed0ef
#
_entry.id   333ac16084caf5ef3712c900be7ed0ef
#
_cell.length_a   1.000
_cell.length_b   1.000
_cell.length_c   1.000
_cell.angle_alpha   90.00
_cell.angle_beta   90.00
_cell.angle_gamma   90.00
#
_symmetry.space_group_name_H-M   'P 1'
#
loop_
_entity.id
_entity.type
_entity.pdbx_description
1 polymer ?
#
loop_
_entity_poly.entity_id
_entity_poly.type
_entity_poly.pdbx_seq_one_letter_code
_entity_poly.pdbx_strand_id
1 'polypeptide(L)'
;NLTATVLPFLEHENRCAQICFHLKNHYAPAELAELQKFHMKSPEPKTKYELFCWNDCWFSVYCCFELCSIQDRALFQSYADFLVAVEWNQDINHYGNIIKSLARDMHCYCIQVNEAKYGDSRIVIPTRTEERDLARIKGGKNASILVDEIDIKDLRDFQFMGHSKIEF
;
A
#
# COMPACT_ATOMS: atom_id res chain seq x y z
N ASN A 1 -10.18 -10.00 -8.43
CA ASN A 1 -9.69 -8.63 -8.22
C ASN A 1 -8.33 -8.49 -8.88
N LEU A 2 -8.16 -7.41 -9.64
CA LEU A 2 -6.95 -7.10 -10.40
C LEU A 2 -6.57 -5.64 -10.13
N THR A 3 -5.32 -5.39 -9.80
CA THR A 3 -4.76 -4.05 -9.69
C THR A 3 -3.85 -3.78 -10.89
N ALA A 4 -3.95 -2.60 -11.48
CA ALA A 4 -3.07 -2.14 -12.55
C ALA A 4 -2.20 -0.99 -12.04
N THR A 5 -0.89 -1.19 -12.05
CA THR A 5 0.10 -0.14 -11.79
C THR A 5 0.57 0.42 -13.12
N VAL A 6 0.38 1.72 -13.32
CA VAL A 6 0.73 2.42 -14.56
C VAL A 6 1.91 3.35 -14.27
N LEU A 7 3.05 3.07 -14.88
CA LEU A 7 4.31 3.81 -14.69
C LEU A 7 4.56 4.65 -15.96
N PRO A 8 4.24 5.95 -15.96
CA PRO A 8 4.51 6.81 -17.10
C PRO A 8 6.00 7.12 -17.25
N PHE A 9 6.47 7.21 -18.48
CA PHE A 9 7.84 7.58 -18.83
C PHE A 9 7.90 8.32 -20.17
N LEU A 10 9.03 8.91 -20.47
CA LEU A 10 9.31 9.56 -21.76
C LEU A 10 10.28 8.70 -22.56
N GLU A 11 9.93 8.41 -23.81
CA GLU A 11 10.79 7.74 -24.77
C GLU A 11 10.81 8.53 -26.07
N HIS A 12 11.97 9.08 -26.44
CA HIS A 12 12.14 9.91 -27.63
C HIS A 12 11.05 11.00 -27.77
N GLU A 13 10.82 11.76 -26.70
CA GLU A 13 9.79 12.82 -26.59
C GLU A 13 8.33 12.32 -26.61
N ASN A 14 8.08 11.03 -26.75
CA ASN A 14 6.75 10.46 -26.64
C ASN A 14 6.40 10.12 -25.20
N ARG A 15 5.16 10.39 -24.82
CA ARG A 15 4.61 9.95 -23.53
C ARG A 15 4.19 8.50 -23.63
N CYS A 16 4.86 7.64 -22.91
CA CYS A 16 4.60 6.20 -22.84
C CYS A 16 4.22 5.80 -21.41
N ALA A 17 3.75 4.57 -21.23
CA ALA A 17 3.53 4.00 -19.92
C ALA A 17 3.75 2.49 -19.92
N GLN A 18 4.42 1.99 -18.89
CA GLN A 18 4.46 0.57 -18.56
C GLN A 18 3.24 0.24 -17.71
N ILE A 19 2.50 -0.79 -18.08
CA ILE A 19 1.36 -1.29 -17.30
C ILE A 19 1.72 -2.65 -16.72
N CYS A 20 1.65 -2.77 -15.38
CA CYS A 20 1.87 -4.00 -14.65
C CYS A 20 0.59 -4.42 -13.95
N PHE A 21 0.19 -5.68 -14.13
CA PHE A 21 -1.01 -6.23 -13.52
C PHE A 21 -0.65 -7.14 -12.35
N HIS A 22 -1.26 -6.86 -11.22
CA HIS A 22 -1.21 -7.69 -10.02
C HIS A 22 -2.56 -8.36 -9.78
N LEU A 23 -2.58 -9.68 -9.76
CA LEU A 23 -3.76 -10.46 -9.39
C LEU A 23 -3.76 -10.68 -7.88
N LYS A 24 -4.84 -10.28 -7.21
CA LYS A 24 -4.97 -10.38 -5.75
C LYS A 24 -4.67 -11.81 -5.26
N ASN A 25 -3.75 -11.93 -4.33
CA ASN A 25 -3.30 -13.21 -3.76
C ASN A 25 -4.21 -13.70 -2.63
N HIS A 26 -4.73 -12.80 -1.78
CA HIS A 26 -5.54 -13.15 -0.62
C HIS A 26 -6.91 -12.48 -0.67
N TYR A 27 -7.96 -13.28 -0.63
CA TYR A 27 -9.35 -12.84 -0.63
C TYR A 27 -9.91 -12.87 0.78
N ALA A 28 -10.66 -11.81 1.15
CA ALA A 28 -11.37 -11.79 2.42
C ALA A 28 -12.47 -12.86 2.45
N PRO A 29 -12.83 -13.40 3.63
CA PRO A 29 -13.90 -14.40 3.74
C PRO A 29 -15.22 -13.98 3.10
N ALA A 30 -15.58 -12.69 3.22
CA ALA A 30 -16.78 -12.14 2.58
C ALA A 30 -16.69 -12.16 1.04
N GLU A 31 -15.50 -11.86 0.48
CA GLU A 31 -15.28 -11.93 -0.98
C GLU A 31 -15.40 -13.36 -1.49
N LEU A 32 -14.83 -14.35 -0.73
CA LEU A 32 -14.94 -15.77 -1.08
C LEU A 32 -16.40 -16.24 -1.05
N ALA A 33 -17.17 -15.83 -0.04
CA ALA A 33 -18.58 -16.15 0.04
C ALA A 33 -19.39 -15.54 -1.12
N GLU A 34 -19.03 -14.33 -1.55
CA GLU A 34 -19.65 -13.67 -2.72
C GLU A 34 -19.33 -14.44 -4.01
N LEU A 35 -18.08 -14.80 -4.25
CA LEU A 35 -17.66 -15.60 -5.41
C LEU A 35 -18.42 -16.92 -5.47
N GLN A 36 -18.60 -17.61 -4.34
CA GLN A 36 -19.33 -18.86 -4.27
C GLN A 36 -20.79 -18.71 -4.67
N LYS A 37 -21.47 -17.62 -4.31
CA LYS A 37 -22.86 -17.36 -4.73
C LYS A 37 -23.02 -17.29 -6.25
N PHE A 38 -21.97 -16.83 -6.95
CA PHE A 38 -21.95 -16.76 -8.41
C PHE A 38 -21.28 -17.97 -9.07
N HIS A 39 -21.05 -19.05 -8.31
CA HIS A 39 -20.33 -20.25 -8.79
C HIS A 39 -18.94 -19.97 -9.37
N MET A 40 -18.31 -18.90 -8.91
CA MET A 40 -16.94 -18.53 -9.29
C MET A 40 -15.95 -19.04 -8.25
N LYS A 41 -14.73 -19.31 -8.71
CA LYS A 41 -13.59 -19.67 -7.85
C LYS A 41 -12.60 -18.50 -7.79
N SER A 42 -11.98 -18.30 -6.63
CA SER A 42 -10.82 -17.43 -6.57
C SER A 42 -9.66 -18.06 -7.36
N PRO A 43 -8.86 -17.25 -8.06
CA PRO A 43 -7.62 -17.74 -8.65
C PRO A 43 -6.70 -18.32 -7.57
N GLU A 44 -5.87 -19.28 -7.97
CA GLU A 44 -4.78 -19.76 -7.11
C GLU A 44 -3.83 -18.61 -6.79
N PRO A 45 -3.46 -18.39 -5.51
CA PRO A 45 -2.49 -17.39 -5.13
C PRO A 45 -1.16 -17.60 -5.85
N LYS A 46 -0.67 -16.59 -6.55
CA LYS A 46 0.64 -16.65 -7.20
C LYS A 46 1.77 -16.35 -6.22
N THR A 47 1.45 -15.85 -5.01
CA THR A 47 2.41 -15.41 -3.98
C THR A 47 3.51 -14.51 -4.52
N LYS A 48 3.17 -13.71 -5.51
CA LYS A 48 4.08 -12.81 -6.20
C LYS A 48 3.64 -11.38 -5.94
N TYR A 49 4.58 -10.57 -5.45
CA TYR A 49 4.44 -9.13 -5.31
C TYR A 49 5.57 -8.46 -6.08
N GLU A 50 5.26 -7.32 -6.69
CA GLU A 50 6.21 -6.54 -7.46
C GLU A 50 6.78 -5.41 -6.60
N LEU A 51 8.10 -5.24 -6.64
CA LEU A 51 8.77 -4.03 -6.16
C LEU A 51 9.09 -3.18 -7.39
N PHE A 52 8.48 -2.02 -7.47
CA PHE A 52 8.66 -1.07 -8.57
C PHE A 52 9.75 -0.06 -8.22
N CYS A 53 10.52 0.33 -9.24
CA CYS A 53 11.37 1.52 -9.19
C CYS A 53 10.88 2.50 -10.27
N TRP A 54 10.44 3.68 -9.84
CA TRP A 54 9.95 4.72 -10.73
C TRP A 54 10.35 6.10 -10.20
N ASN A 55 11.02 6.90 -11.05
CA ASN A 55 11.60 8.19 -10.64
C ASN A 55 12.44 8.07 -9.35
N ASP A 56 13.33 7.08 -9.30
CA ASP A 56 14.18 6.77 -8.16
C ASP A 56 13.46 6.42 -6.84
N CYS A 57 12.14 6.23 -6.87
CA CYS A 57 11.37 5.77 -5.72
C CYS A 57 11.05 4.29 -5.83
N TRP A 58 11.27 3.55 -4.75
CA TRP A 58 10.95 2.13 -4.65
C TRP A 58 9.62 1.94 -3.92
N PHE A 59 8.70 1.22 -4.54
CA PHE A 59 7.39 1.00 -3.93
C PHE A 59 6.75 -0.33 -4.35
N SER A 60 5.77 -0.77 -3.56
CA SER A 60 4.92 -1.92 -3.88
C SER A 60 3.45 -1.58 -3.65
N VAL A 61 2.57 -2.35 -4.31
CA VAL A 61 1.11 -2.14 -4.24
C VAL A 61 0.45 -3.40 -3.72
N TYR A 62 -0.39 -3.26 -2.69
CA TYR A 62 -1.17 -4.33 -2.08
C TYR A 62 -2.66 -4.06 -2.26
N CYS A 63 -3.42 -5.13 -2.49
CA CYS A 63 -4.87 -5.06 -2.65
C CYS A 63 -5.60 -5.52 -1.38
N CYS A 64 -6.08 -4.56 -0.58
CA CYS A 64 -7.00 -4.76 0.53
C CYS A 64 -6.56 -5.88 1.50
N PHE A 65 -7.22 -7.03 1.47
CA PHE A 65 -7.01 -8.14 2.41
C PHE A 65 -5.60 -8.76 2.36
N GLU A 66 -4.82 -8.50 1.32
CA GLU A 66 -3.40 -8.92 1.26
C GLU A 66 -2.57 -8.36 2.42
N LEU A 67 -2.93 -7.17 2.92
CA LEU A 67 -2.28 -6.56 4.09
C LEU A 67 -2.46 -7.35 5.39
N CYS A 68 -3.42 -8.27 5.45
CA CYS A 68 -3.62 -9.13 6.63
C CYS A 68 -2.55 -10.23 6.73
N SER A 69 -1.86 -10.57 5.62
CA SER A 69 -0.73 -11.48 5.63
C SER A 69 0.53 -10.78 6.13
N ILE A 70 0.99 -11.13 7.32
CA ILE A 70 2.22 -10.56 7.90
C ILE A 70 3.44 -10.96 7.07
N GLN A 71 3.47 -12.18 6.56
CA GLN A 71 4.59 -12.69 5.75
C GLN A 71 4.73 -11.90 4.46
N ASP A 72 3.61 -11.66 3.75
CA ASP A 72 3.64 -10.99 2.47
C ASP A 72 3.97 -9.51 2.60
N ARG A 73 3.40 -8.83 3.61
CA ARG A 73 3.71 -7.42 3.81
C ARG A 73 5.13 -7.16 4.31
N ALA A 74 5.82 -8.18 4.86
CA ALA A 74 7.21 -8.08 5.31
C ALA A 74 8.24 -8.24 4.17
N LEU A 75 7.81 -8.61 2.95
CA LEU A 75 8.71 -8.91 1.84
C LEU A 75 9.68 -7.77 1.49
N PHE A 76 9.25 -6.53 1.63
CA PHE A 76 10.02 -5.35 1.23
C PHE A 76 10.45 -4.48 2.41
N GLN A 77 10.58 -5.08 3.60
CA GLN A 77 11.01 -4.36 4.79
C GLN A 77 12.37 -3.67 4.57
N SER A 78 12.41 -2.37 4.83
CA SER A 78 13.59 -1.50 4.64
C SER A 78 14.14 -1.43 3.21
N TYR A 79 13.37 -1.88 2.22
CA TYR A 79 13.70 -1.75 0.78
C TYR A 79 12.76 -0.80 0.06
N ALA A 80 11.49 -0.76 0.45
CA ALA A 80 10.53 0.16 -0.15
C ALA A 80 10.60 1.54 0.51
N ASP A 81 10.47 2.59 -0.28
CA ASP A 81 10.28 3.95 0.21
C ASP A 81 8.84 4.14 0.67
N PHE A 82 7.89 3.57 -0.09
CA PHE A 82 6.48 3.56 0.31
C PHE A 82 5.74 2.31 -0.17
N LEU A 83 4.67 1.98 0.55
CA LEU A 83 3.71 0.95 0.18
C LEU A 83 2.36 1.59 -0.12
N VAL A 84 1.70 1.16 -1.18
CA VAL A 84 0.36 1.61 -1.55
C VAL A 84 -0.65 0.50 -1.23
N ALA A 85 -1.67 0.83 -0.47
CA ALA A 85 -2.80 -0.04 -0.16
C ALA A 85 -4.04 0.45 -0.89
N VAL A 86 -4.55 -0.34 -1.83
CA VAL A 86 -5.81 -0.05 -2.55
C VAL A 86 -6.91 -0.86 -1.91
N GLU A 87 -7.92 -0.19 -1.34
CA GLU A 87 -8.92 -0.82 -0.48
C GLU A 87 -10.37 -0.49 -0.88
N TRP A 88 -11.23 -1.46 -0.66
CA TRP A 88 -12.67 -1.31 -0.62
C TRP A 88 -13.15 -1.88 0.72
N ASN A 89 -13.00 -1.08 1.79
CA ASN A 89 -13.06 -1.60 3.13
C ASN A 89 -13.94 -0.76 4.05
N GLN A 90 -14.88 -1.43 4.72
CA GLN A 90 -15.81 -0.83 5.68
C GLN A 90 -15.21 -0.75 7.10
N ASP A 91 -14.32 -1.67 7.45
CA ASP A 91 -13.69 -1.71 8.77
C ASP A 91 -12.45 -0.82 8.83
N ILE A 92 -12.71 0.49 8.79
CA ILE A 92 -11.67 1.53 8.77
C ILE A 92 -10.76 1.51 10.00
N ASN A 93 -11.27 1.06 11.16
CA ASN A 93 -10.47 0.99 12.38
C ASN A 93 -9.46 -0.15 12.33
N HIS A 94 -9.89 -1.34 11.92
CA HIS A 94 -9.02 -2.50 11.79
C HIS A 94 -7.88 -2.22 10.79
N TYR A 95 -8.22 -1.77 9.60
CA TYR A 95 -7.21 -1.48 8.56
C TYR A 95 -6.36 -0.26 8.89
N GLY A 96 -6.91 0.75 9.54
CA GLY A 96 -6.13 1.87 10.04
C GLY A 96 -5.03 1.44 11.02
N ASN A 97 -5.31 0.45 11.88
CA ASN A 97 -4.30 -0.13 12.78
C ASN A 97 -3.26 -0.94 12.00
N ILE A 98 -3.68 -1.73 10.98
CA ILE A 98 -2.74 -2.47 10.12
C ILE A 98 -1.78 -1.50 9.42
N ILE A 99 -2.29 -0.44 8.78
CA ILE A 99 -1.48 0.53 8.05
C ILE A 99 -0.49 1.26 8.97
N LYS A 100 -0.91 1.64 10.17
CA LYS A 100 -0.02 2.28 11.15
C LYS A 100 1.09 1.34 11.65
N SER A 101 0.74 0.08 11.89
CA SER A 101 1.74 -0.94 12.23
C SER A 101 2.67 -1.20 11.07
N LEU A 102 2.11 -1.29 9.84
CA LEU A 102 2.86 -1.54 8.63
C LEU A 102 3.94 -0.48 8.40
N ALA A 103 3.58 0.81 8.48
CA ALA A 103 4.54 1.91 8.30
C ALA A 103 5.72 1.80 9.28
N ARG A 104 5.44 1.52 10.55
CA ARG A 104 6.48 1.34 11.57
C ARG A 104 7.33 0.11 11.32
N ASP A 105 6.69 -1.04 11.09
CA ASP A 105 7.37 -2.33 11.03
C ASP A 105 8.17 -2.50 9.74
N MET A 106 7.71 -1.86 8.67
CA MET A 106 8.37 -1.87 7.35
C MET A 106 9.39 -0.75 7.17
N HIS A 107 9.41 0.24 8.08
CA HIS A 107 10.24 1.43 7.98
C HIS A 107 10.03 2.19 6.65
N CYS A 108 8.80 2.36 6.23
CA CYS A 108 8.45 3.07 4.99
C CYS A 108 7.16 3.85 5.13
N TYR A 109 6.93 4.81 4.23
CA TYR A 109 5.63 5.46 4.16
C TYR A 109 4.55 4.47 3.72
N CYS A 110 3.33 4.65 4.21
CA CYS A 110 2.18 3.87 3.76
C CYS A 110 1.09 4.79 3.23
N ILE A 111 0.67 4.57 2.00
CA ILE A 111 -0.37 5.32 1.30
C ILE A 111 -1.60 4.42 1.21
N GLN A 112 -2.60 4.69 2.04
CA GLN A 112 -3.87 3.98 2.03
C GLN A 112 -4.88 4.74 1.19
N VAL A 113 -5.45 4.07 0.19
CA VAL A 113 -6.50 4.60 -0.68
C VAL A 113 -7.72 3.71 -0.54
N ASN A 114 -8.73 4.21 0.17
CA ASN A 114 -9.98 3.50 0.39
C ASN A 114 -11.11 4.12 -0.43
N GLU A 115 -12.15 3.35 -0.67
CA GLU A 115 -13.41 3.83 -1.27
C GLU A 115 -13.93 5.06 -0.52
N ALA A 116 -14.23 6.14 -1.26
CA ALA A 116 -14.65 7.42 -0.68
C ALA A 116 -15.86 7.31 0.25
N LYS A 117 -16.77 6.38 -0.03
CA LYS A 117 -17.96 6.10 0.79
C LYS A 117 -17.61 5.68 2.21
N TYR A 118 -16.55 4.90 2.40
CA TYR A 118 -16.08 4.44 3.69
C TYR A 118 -15.04 5.38 4.28
N GLY A 119 -14.26 6.02 3.42
CA GLY A 119 -13.28 7.03 3.78
C GLY A 119 -12.00 6.45 4.37
N ASP A 120 -11.30 7.31 5.09
CA ASP A 120 -10.09 6.98 5.82
C ASP A 120 -8.85 6.77 4.94
N SER A 121 -8.86 7.32 3.71
CA SER A 121 -7.63 7.41 2.91
C SER A 121 -6.62 8.28 3.62
N ARG A 122 -5.34 7.83 3.66
CA ARG A 122 -4.30 8.51 4.44
C ARG A 122 -2.90 8.26 3.90
N ILE A 123 -1.97 9.13 4.30
CA ILE A 123 -0.53 8.93 4.19
C ILE A 123 0.02 8.79 5.61
N VAL A 124 0.70 7.69 5.90
CA VAL A 124 1.25 7.38 7.21
C VAL A 124 2.78 7.37 7.14
N ILE A 125 3.42 8.02 8.11
CA ILE A 125 4.88 8.09 8.24
C ILE A 125 5.41 7.01 9.20
N PRO A 126 6.62 6.48 8.97
CA PRO A 126 7.25 5.49 9.83
C PRO A 126 7.89 6.13 11.09
N THR A 127 7.06 6.74 11.92
CA THR A 127 7.53 7.39 13.16
C THR A 127 7.14 6.61 14.40
N ARG A 128 7.85 6.85 15.51
CA ARG A 128 7.55 6.27 16.83
C ARG A 128 6.37 6.94 17.54
N THR A 129 5.99 8.15 17.13
CA THR A 129 4.90 8.91 17.75
C THR A 129 3.52 8.35 17.42
N GLU A 130 2.52 8.67 18.22
CA GLU A 130 1.12 8.27 17.96
C GLU A 130 0.54 9.03 16.75
N GLU A 131 1.00 10.25 16.50
CA GLU A 131 0.61 11.06 15.36
C GLU A 131 1.40 10.65 14.11
N ARG A 132 0.91 9.61 13.44
CA ARG A 132 1.55 9.04 12.24
C ARG A 132 0.86 9.43 10.96
N ASP A 133 -0.35 9.96 11.02
CA ASP A 133 -1.08 10.39 9.84
C ASP A 133 -0.50 11.72 9.36
N LEU A 134 0.33 11.72 8.31
CA LEU A 134 0.81 12.92 7.64
C LEU A 134 -0.37 13.68 7.05
N ALA A 135 -1.26 12.93 6.39
CA ALA A 135 -2.50 13.46 5.86
C ALA A 135 -3.60 12.39 5.92
N ARG A 136 -4.87 12.82 6.11
CA ARG A 136 -6.01 11.90 6.21
C ARG A 136 -7.30 12.55 5.73
N ILE A 137 -8.09 11.82 4.96
CA ILE A 137 -9.43 12.21 4.50
C ILE A 137 -10.48 11.29 5.14
N LYS A 138 -11.46 11.86 5.80
CA LYS A 138 -12.58 11.10 6.39
C LYS A 138 -13.44 10.39 5.35
N GLY A 139 -13.43 10.86 4.09
CA GLY A 139 -14.32 10.38 3.05
C GLY A 139 -15.67 11.08 3.06
N GLY A 140 -16.56 10.64 2.19
CA GLY A 140 -17.88 11.23 1.99
C GLY A 140 -18.49 10.88 0.64
N LYS A 141 -19.47 11.66 0.21
CA LYS A 141 -20.18 11.45 -1.07
C LYS A 141 -19.35 11.87 -2.29
N ASN A 142 -18.39 12.78 -2.08
CA ASN A 142 -17.59 13.36 -3.17
C ASN A 142 -16.21 12.73 -3.19
N ALA A 143 -15.67 12.55 -4.40
CA ALA A 143 -14.27 12.21 -4.58
C ALA A 143 -13.38 13.35 -4.05
N SER A 144 -12.29 12.99 -3.39
CA SER A 144 -11.31 13.91 -2.85
C SER A 144 -9.91 13.50 -3.26
N ILE A 145 -9.02 14.48 -3.40
CA ILE A 145 -7.61 14.25 -3.67
C ILE A 145 -6.83 14.68 -2.42
N LEU A 146 -5.92 13.81 -1.98
CA LEU A 146 -4.98 14.08 -0.92
C LEU A 146 -3.59 14.23 -1.53
N VAL A 147 -2.92 15.33 -1.23
CA VAL A 147 -1.57 15.63 -1.70
C VAL A 147 -0.73 16.05 -0.51
N ASP A 148 0.44 15.42 -0.38
CA ASP A 148 1.43 15.80 0.62
C ASP A 148 2.83 15.46 0.12
N GLU A 149 3.86 15.93 0.81
CA GLU A 149 5.26 15.67 0.51
C GLU A 149 5.82 14.62 1.46
N ILE A 150 6.62 13.69 0.92
CA ILE A 150 7.33 12.67 1.70
C ILE A 150 8.83 12.85 1.52
N ASP A 151 9.59 12.78 2.62
CA ASP A 151 11.05 12.89 2.61
C ASP A 151 11.69 11.50 2.43
N ILE A 152 12.01 11.17 1.17
CA ILE A 152 12.65 9.91 0.83
C ILE A 152 14.11 9.86 1.30
N LYS A 153 14.80 11.00 1.33
CA LYS A 153 16.21 11.03 1.74
C LYS A 153 16.35 10.70 3.22
N ASP A 154 15.61 11.38 4.08
CA ASP A 154 15.64 11.13 5.53
C ASP A 154 15.18 9.71 5.85
N LEU A 155 14.19 9.20 5.12
CA LEU A 155 13.74 7.82 5.23
C LEU A 155 14.88 6.83 4.94
N ARG A 156 15.58 7.00 3.83
CA ARG A 156 16.67 6.10 3.41
C ARG A 156 17.86 6.17 4.36
N ASP A 157 18.19 7.37 4.83
CA ASP A 157 19.23 7.56 5.85
C ASP A 157 18.86 6.77 7.12
N PHE A 158 17.60 6.80 7.53
CA PHE A 158 17.11 5.99 8.65
C PHE A 158 17.16 4.48 8.37
N GLN A 159 16.69 4.03 7.21
CA GLN A 159 16.73 2.61 6.81
C GLN A 159 18.15 2.06 6.75
N PHE A 160 19.11 2.86 6.27
CA PHE A 160 20.52 2.50 6.20
C PHE A 160 21.19 2.42 7.58
N MET A 161 20.87 3.37 8.47
CA MET A 161 21.44 3.41 9.82
C MET A 161 20.72 2.49 10.81
N GLY A 162 19.45 2.21 10.57
CA GLY A 162 18.58 1.49 11.49
C GLY A 162 18.97 0.03 11.72
N HIS A 163 19.62 -0.62 10.77
CA HIS A 163 20.12 -2.00 10.97
C HIS A 163 21.30 -2.08 11.95
N SER A 164 21.94 -0.96 12.26
CA SER A 164 23.07 -0.92 13.19
C SER A 164 22.73 -0.39 14.58
N LYS A 165 21.52 0.14 14.83
CA LYS A 165 21.17 0.84 16.07
C LYS A 165 19.74 0.61 16.56
N ILE A 166 19.07 -0.50 16.22
CA ILE A 166 17.82 -0.83 16.89
C ILE A 166 18.15 -1.42 18.26
N GLU A 167 18.39 -0.55 19.22
CA GLU A 167 18.14 -0.86 20.63
C GLU A 167 16.63 -0.68 20.87
N PHE A 168 15.97 -1.78 21.21
CA PHE A 168 14.58 -1.81 21.62
C PHE A 168 14.39 -1.18 23.01
#